data_b08b1d71a07cd106df43acd3afd9c292
#
_entry.id   b08b1d71a07cd106df43acd3afd9c292
#
_cell.length_a   1.000
_cell.length_b   1.000
_cell.length_c   1.000
_cell.angle_alpha   90.00
_cell.angle_beta   90.00
_cell.angle_gamma   90.00
#
_symmetry.space_group_name_H-M   'P 1'
#
loop_
_entity.id
_entity.type
_entity.pdbx_description
1 polymer ?
#
loop_
_entity_poly.entity_id
_entity_poly.type
_entity_poly.pdbx_seq_one_letter_code
_entity_poly.pdbx_strand_id
1 'polypeptide(L)'
;MIFASRAFVCLAWIFWIMIIDNFAIGKDNASMSVIEKPEYNPTFGSTYQRVKARGKVICGTNPDFLGFSVLRGEAAGFDVDICRTVAAAVFGDSKAIEFIATNGKTRFEFLRDGTIDILSAATTYTFTRNVIKKLEFLPTTYYDGQGFIVRKTLGVSSAKQLEGAKICFSSTGTGAKNIADFFTKHEINYIPIPVPPDKNAKNIYLAGDCDMYGTDRSGLASNRLSFADPERHMILPEIISKEPLGPVVKYGDQKWSDVVRWTIYVLFIAEEMGINSHHLNLMPTFVK
;
A
#
# COMPACT_ATOMS: atom_id res chain seq x y z
N MET A 1 -40.64 -7.10 -9.70
CA MET A 1 -39.20 -7.41 -9.43
C MET A 1 -39.06 -8.31 -8.21
N ILE A 2 -39.70 -9.49 -8.21
CA ILE A 2 -39.67 -10.48 -7.09
C ILE A 2 -39.79 -11.89 -7.73
N PHE A 3 -38.83 -12.29 -8.56
CA PHE A 3 -38.83 -13.65 -9.13
C PHE A 3 -37.44 -14.29 -9.22
N ALA A 4 -36.37 -13.69 -8.68
CA ALA A 4 -35.01 -14.24 -8.74
C ALA A 4 -34.54 -14.97 -7.47
N SER A 5 -35.34 -14.96 -6.38
CA SER A 5 -34.90 -15.48 -5.07
C SER A 5 -35.24 -16.95 -4.80
N ARG A 6 -36.11 -17.58 -5.56
CA ARG A 6 -36.56 -18.97 -5.29
C ARG A 6 -35.75 -20.05 -6.03
N ALA A 7 -35.05 -19.72 -7.10
CA ALA A 7 -34.27 -20.70 -7.85
C ALA A 7 -32.92 -21.06 -7.20
N PHE A 8 -32.33 -20.15 -6.43
CA PHE A 8 -31.04 -20.37 -5.78
C PHE A 8 -31.12 -21.27 -4.52
N VAL A 9 -32.26 -21.26 -3.84
CA VAL A 9 -32.45 -22.07 -2.62
C VAL A 9 -32.67 -23.54 -2.98
N CYS A 10 -33.34 -23.87 -4.09
CA CYS A 10 -33.57 -25.24 -4.53
C CYS A 10 -32.28 -25.95 -5.01
N LEU A 11 -31.35 -25.25 -5.63
CA LEU A 11 -30.08 -25.85 -6.07
C LEU A 11 -29.12 -26.13 -4.90
N ALA A 12 -29.15 -25.36 -3.85
CA ALA A 12 -28.34 -25.61 -2.63
C ALA A 12 -28.82 -26.85 -1.87
N TRP A 13 -30.13 -27.13 -1.85
CA TRP A 13 -30.71 -28.34 -1.21
C TRP A 13 -30.43 -29.61 -1.99
N ILE A 14 -30.42 -29.60 -3.30
CA ILE A 14 -30.11 -30.73 -4.15
C ILE A 14 -28.62 -31.12 -4.02
N PHE A 15 -27.73 -30.17 -3.88
CA PHE A 15 -26.30 -30.46 -3.65
C PHE A 15 -26.02 -31.02 -2.25
N TRP A 16 -26.83 -30.68 -1.27
CA TRP A 16 -26.67 -31.20 0.10
C TRP A 16 -27.17 -32.64 0.26
N ILE A 17 -28.19 -33.02 -0.48
CA ILE A 17 -28.74 -34.41 -0.47
C ILE A 17 -27.84 -35.39 -1.21
N MET A 18 -27.11 -34.94 -2.26
CA MET A 18 -26.17 -35.84 -2.98
C MET A 18 -24.85 -36.10 -2.23
N ILE A 19 -24.52 -35.33 -1.20
CA ILE A 19 -23.29 -35.54 -0.41
C ILE A 19 -23.52 -36.52 0.75
N ILE A 20 -24.76 -36.77 1.17
CA ILE A 20 -25.05 -37.64 2.33
C ILE A 20 -25.12 -39.14 1.95
N ASP A 21 -25.43 -39.48 0.70
CA ASP A 21 -25.60 -40.87 0.30
C ASP A 21 -24.32 -41.65 -0.06
N ASN A 22 -23.12 -41.01 0.05
CA ASN A 22 -21.84 -41.67 -0.22
C ASN A 22 -20.94 -41.89 0.99
N PHE A 23 -21.46 -41.74 2.22
CA PHE A 23 -20.70 -42.08 3.42
C PHE A 23 -21.08 -43.50 3.89
N ALA A 24 -20.72 -44.52 3.09
CA ALA A 24 -20.62 -45.87 3.59
C ALA A 24 -19.41 -45.92 4.54
N ILE A 25 -19.70 -46.14 5.83
CA ILE A 25 -18.66 -46.35 6.86
C ILE A 25 -18.01 -47.71 6.59
N GLY A 26 -16.96 -47.71 5.76
CA GLY A 26 -16.00 -48.79 5.69
C GLY A 26 -15.18 -48.78 6.97
N LYS A 27 -15.29 -49.84 7.78
CA LYS A 27 -14.36 -50.10 8.88
C LYS A 27 -13.03 -50.59 8.29
N ASP A 28 -12.27 -49.67 7.74
CA ASP A 28 -10.87 -49.95 7.45
C ASP A 28 -10.03 -49.30 8.54
N ASN A 29 -9.23 -50.09 9.22
CA ASN A 29 -8.15 -49.66 10.09
C ASN A 29 -7.12 -48.86 9.26
N ALA A 30 -7.45 -47.66 8.87
CA ALA A 30 -6.48 -46.75 8.33
C ALA A 30 -5.57 -46.34 9.50
N SER A 31 -4.37 -46.89 9.54
CA SER A 31 -3.28 -46.37 10.34
C SER A 31 -3.22 -44.85 10.06
N MET A 32 -3.45 -44.07 11.08
CA MET A 32 -3.30 -42.61 11.04
C MET A 32 -1.85 -42.33 10.61
N SER A 33 -1.64 -42.06 9.32
CA SER A 33 -0.34 -41.64 8.83
C SER A 33 0.05 -40.41 9.63
N VAL A 34 1.11 -40.53 10.40
CA VAL A 34 1.73 -39.42 11.08
C VAL A 34 2.01 -38.40 9.97
N ILE A 35 1.30 -37.26 9.99
CA ILE A 35 1.62 -36.14 9.13
C ILE A 35 3.06 -35.78 9.48
N GLU A 36 4.00 -36.19 8.64
CA GLU A 36 5.39 -35.80 8.77
C GLU A 36 5.41 -34.27 8.87
N LYS A 37 6.00 -33.75 9.94
CA LYS A 37 6.23 -32.32 10.07
C LYS A 37 6.94 -31.89 8.80
N PRO A 38 6.46 -30.89 8.07
CA PRO A 38 7.15 -30.42 6.87
C PRO A 38 8.60 -30.11 7.24
N GLU A 39 9.52 -30.73 6.51
CA GLU A 39 10.95 -30.57 6.72
C GLU A 39 11.29 -29.07 6.67
N TYR A 40 11.85 -28.54 7.76
CA TYR A 40 12.18 -27.13 7.87
C TYR A 40 13.21 -26.77 6.77
N ASN A 41 12.73 -26.14 5.71
CA ASN A 41 13.62 -25.64 4.65
C ASN A 41 14.38 -24.42 5.18
N PRO A 42 15.70 -24.49 5.38
CA PRO A 42 16.52 -23.42 5.97
C PRO A 42 16.56 -22.13 5.12
N THR A 43 16.09 -22.15 3.88
CA THR A 43 15.92 -20.94 3.06
C THR A 43 14.69 -20.14 3.46
N PHE A 44 13.78 -20.74 4.25
CA PHE A 44 12.59 -20.11 4.78
C PHE A 44 12.97 -19.10 5.88
N GLY A 45 12.87 -17.83 5.63
CA GLY A 45 13.15 -16.78 6.60
C GLY A 45 14.53 -16.13 6.46
N SER A 46 15.10 -16.14 5.26
CA SER A 46 16.42 -15.54 4.98
C SER A 46 16.49 -14.04 5.34
N THR A 47 15.41 -13.29 5.14
CA THR A 47 15.34 -11.86 5.50
C THR A 47 15.33 -11.69 7.01
N TYR A 48 14.52 -12.47 7.75
CA TYR A 48 14.49 -12.40 9.21
C TYR A 48 15.87 -12.68 9.82
N GLN A 49 16.57 -13.73 9.35
CA GLN A 49 17.91 -14.07 9.83
C GLN A 49 18.92 -12.97 9.53
N ARG A 50 18.89 -12.40 8.32
CA ARG A 50 19.73 -11.29 7.90
C ARG A 50 19.50 -10.04 8.76
N VAL A 51 18.24 -9.71 9.02
CA VAL A 51 17.83 -8.60 9.89
C VAL A 51 18.33 -8.82 11.31
N LYS A 52 18.14 -10.02 11.89
CA LYS A 52 18.60 -10.36 13.25
C LYS A 52 20.14 -10.30 13.35
N ALA A 53 20.86 -10.84 12.37
CA ALA A 53 22.32 -10.83 12.35
C ALA A 53 22.89 -9.40 12.24
N ARG A 54 22.22 -8.52 11.50
CA ARG A 54 22.61 -7.11 11.31
C ARG A 54 22.27 -6.23 12.51
N GLY A 55 21.29 -6.62 13.34
CA GLY A 55 20.84 -5.87 14.51
C GLY A 55 19.91 -4.69 14.19
N LYS A 56 19.44 -4.55 12.97
CA LYS A 56 18.52 -3.49 12.55
C LYS A 56 17.71 -3.87 11.32
N VAL A 57 16.53 -3.24 11.16
CA VAL A 57 15.71 -3.28 9.94
C VAL A 57 16.18 -2.21 8.97
N ILE A 58 16.19 -2.48 7.67
CA ILE A 58 16.37 -1.44 6.63
C ILE A 58 15.04 -1.22 5.93
N CYS A 59 14.50 0.00 6.08
CA CYS A 59 13.22 0.41 5.50
C CYS A 59 13.43 1.35 4.32
N GLY A 60 12.88 0.99 3.16
CA GLY A 60 12.76 1.89 2.02
C GLY A 60 11.52 2.75 2.15
N THR A 61 11.65 4.06 1.99
CA THR A 61 10.52 4.98 2.03
C THR A 61 10.70 6.18 1.09
N ASN A 62 9.63 6.95 0.88
CA ASN A 62 9.72 8.19 0.13
C ASN A 62 10.40 9.26 1.01
N PRO A 63 11.42 9.99 0.52
CA PRO A 63 12.14 10.95 1.35
C PRO A 63 11.39 12.25 1.64
N ASP A 64 10.35 12.57 0.86
CA ASP A 64 9.67 13.88 0.92
C ASP A 64 8.17 13.73 0.62
N PHE A 65 7.44 13.12 1.54
CA PHE A 65 6.00 12.96 1.48
C PHE A 65 5.39 13.32 2.83
N LEU A 66 5.03 14.60 3.01
CA LEU A 66 4.50 15.12 4.27
C LEU A 66 3.30 14.30 4.77
N GLY A 67 3.33 13.94 6.04
CA GLY A 67 2.34 13.06 6.68
C GLY A 67 2.68 11.58 6.56
N PHE A 68 3.33 11.12 5.49
CA PHE A 68 3.71 9.72 5.29
C PHE A 68 5.18 9.44 5.62
N SER A 69 6.09 10.19 5.02
CA SER A 69 7.52 10.02 5.29
C SER A 69 8.32 11.26 4.90
N VAL A 70 9.10 11.75 5.85
CA VAL A 70 10.07 12.81 5.65
C VAL A 70 11.39 12.36 6.26
N LEU A 71 12.46 12.37 5.46
CA LEU A 71 13.78 11.91 5.91
C LEU A 71 14.76 13.08 6.19
N ARG A 72 14.29 14.31 6.22
CA ARG A 72 15.09 15.49 6.56
C ARG A 72 15.14 15.65 8.07
N GLY A 73 16.32 15.53 8.66
CA GLY A 73 16.49 15.51 10.10
C GLY A 73 16.10 14.18 10.70
N GLU A 74 15.31 14.18 11.77
CA GLU A 74 14.74 12.95 12.30
C GLU A 74 13.62 12.46 11.36
N ALA A 75 13.71 11.19 10.94
CA ALA A 75 12.70 10.61 10.07
C ALA A 75 11.33 10.60 10.77
N ALA A 76 10.26 11.02 10.09
CA ALA A 76 8.93 11.13 10.67
C ALA A 76 7.83 10.84 9.65
N GLY A 77 6.68 10.36 10.13
CA GLY A 77 5.46 10.15 9.36
C GLY A 77 4.93 8.73 9.43
N PHE A 78 3.73 8.53 8.89
CA PHE A 78 2.97 7.29 8.98
C PHE A 78 3.74 6.05 8.48
N ASP A 79 4.35 6.12 7.30
CA ASP A 79 5.17 5.05 6.74
C ASP A 79 6.44 4.78 7.57
N VAL A 80 7.02 5.83 8.15
CA VAL A 80 8.18 5.74 9.06
C VAL A 80 7.79 5.00 10.34
N ASP A 81 6.63 5.31 10.91
CA ASP A 81 6.16 4.70 12.16
C ASP A 81 5.80 3.22 11.97
N ILE A 82 5.25 2.84 10.81
CA ILE A 82 5.06 1.43 10.45
C ILE A 82 6.40 0.68 10.50
N CYS A 83 7.45 1.23 9.88
CA CYS A 83 8.76 0.59 9.87
C CYS A 83 9.40 0.54 11.27
N ARG A 84 9.25 1.60 12.08
CA ARG A 84 9.70 1.63 13.48
C ARG A 84 8.99 0.58 14.33
N THR A 85 7.70 0.35 14.07
CA THR A 85 6.94 -0.70 14.77
C THR A 85 7.47 -2.09 14.44
N VAL A 86 7.86 -2.34 13.18
CA VAL A 86 8.54 -3.60 12.81
C VAL A 86 9.87 -3.75 13.52
N ALA A 87 10.68 -2.70 13.64
CA ALA A 87 11.93 -2.74 14.40
C ALA A 87 11.68 -3.04 15.88
N ALA A 88 10.67 -2.39 16.49
CA ALA A 88 10.26 -2.65 17.87
C ALA A 88 9.79 -4.10 18.06
N ALA A 89 9.02 -4.66 17.14
CA ALA A 89 8.56 -6.05 17.20
C ALA A 89 9.71 -7.07 17.12
N VAL A 90 10.76 -6.77 16.33
CA VAL A 90 11.90 -7.69 16.13
C VAL A 90 12.96 -7.56 17.22
N PHE A 91 13.21 -6.36 17.72
CA PHE A 91 14.34 -6.05 18.60
C PHE A 91 13.93 -5.53 19.99
N GLY A 92 12.65 -5.19 20.22
CA GLY A 92 12.22 -4.45 21.42
C GLY A 92 12.67 -2.98 21.39
N ASP A 93 13.20 -2.51 20.27
CA ASP A 93 13.72 -1.14 20.10
C ASP A 93 13.28 -0.57 18.74
N SER A 94 12.46 0.48 18.76
CA SER A 94 11.99 1.18 17.57
C SER A 94 13.11 1.97 16.84
N LYS A 95 14.26 2.16 17.49
CA LYS A 95 15.45 2.82 16.92
C LYS A 95 16.39 1.86 16.20
N ALA A 96 16.17 0.54 16.31
CA ALA A 96 16.95 -0.46 15.59
C ALA A 96 16.56 -0.51 14.09
N ILE A 97 16.65 0.64 13.43
CA ILE A 97 16.19 0.84 12.05
C ILE A 97 17.11 1.80 11.28
N GLU A 98 17.20 1.58 9.98
CA GLU A 98 17.80 2.48 9.01
C GLU A 98 16.79 2.77 7.90
N PHE A 99 16.73 4.04 7.45
CA PHE A 99 15.87 4.47 6.36
C PHE A 99 16.67 4.73 5.09
N ILE A 100 16.22 4.15 3.97
CA ILE A 100 16.77 4.40 2.64
C ILE A 100 15.74 5.12 1.79
N ALA A 101 16.13 6.26 1.22
CA ALA A 101 15.30 7.01 0.29
C ALA A 101 15.06 6.19 -0.99
N THR A 102 13.80 6.02 -1.37
CA THR A 102 13.39 5.33 -2.59
C THR A 102 12.53 6.22 -3.48
N ASN A 103 12.44 5.85 -4.74
CA ASN A 103 11.56 6.49 -5.72
C ASN A 103 10.85 5.46 -6.59
N GLY A 104 10.07 5.90 -7.57
CA GLY A 104 9.31 5.02 -8.45
C GLY A 104 10.15 4.03 -9.28
N LYS A 105 11.45 4.31 -9.50
CA LYS A 105 12.38 3.44 -10.22
C LYS A 105 13.04 2.42 -9.29
N THR A 106 13.57 2.86 -8.15
CA THR A 106 14.45 2.06 -7.29
C THR A 106 13.73 1.19 -6.28
N ARG A 107 12.53 1.59 -5.79
CA ARG A 107 11.87 0.97 -4.64
C ARG A 107 11.66 -0.55 -4.76
N PHE A 108 11.27 -1.05 -5.94
CA PHE A 108 11.02 -2.48 -6.13
C PHE A 108 12.28 -3.28 -6.41
N GLU A 109 13.30 -2.64 -6.99
CA GLU A 109 14.61 -3.23 -7.19
C GLU A 109 15.31 -3.46 -5.85
N PHE A 110 15.40 -2.42 -5.02
CA PHE A 110 15.99 -2.48 -3.68
C PHE A 110 15.33 -3.53 -2.78
N LEU A 111 14.02 -3.75 -2.96
CA LEU A 111 13.33 -4.81 -2.23
C LEU A 111 13.71 -6.21 -2.75
N ARG A 112 13.82 -6.39 -4.06
CA ARG A 112 14.15 -7.69 -4.66
C ARG A 112 15.59 -8.11 -4.41
N ASP A 113 16.54 -7.20 -4.48
CA ASP A 113 17.96 -7.47 -4.28
C ASP A 113 18.36 -7.52 -2.78
N GLY A 114 17.44 -7.08 -1.89
CA GLY A 114 17.65 -7.10 -0.44
C GLY A 114 18.41 -5.89 0.10
N THR A 115 18.54 -4.82 -0.68
CA THR A 115 19.03 -3.51 -0.21
C THR A 115 18.15 -2.98 0.90
N ILE A 116 16.84 -3.22 0.82
CA ILE A 116 15.85 -2.95 1.87
C ILE A 116 15.14 -4.24 2.27
N ASP A 117 14.70 -4.33 3.53
CA ASP A 117 13.97 -5.47 4.06
C ASP A 117 12.46 -5.29 3.96
N ILE A 118 12.01 -4.06 4.03
CA ILE A 118 10.62 -3.62 3.92
C ILE A 118 10.55 -2.32 3.13
N LEU A 119 9.53 -2.18 2.31
CA LEU A 119 9.17 -0.96 1.62
C LEU A 119 7.87 -0.42 2.23
N SER A 120 7.90 0.72 2.91
CA SER A 120 6.73 1.51 3.31
C SER A 120 6.86 2.90 2.69
N ALA A 121 6.16 3.10 1.57
CA ALA A 121 6.33 4.27 0.71
C ALA A 121 5.05 4.54 -0.10
N ALA A 122 3.90 4.63 0.59
CA ALA A 122 2.59 4.85 -0.02
C ALA A 122 2.40 4.00 -1.29
N THR A 123 2.57 2.69 -1.15
CA THR A 123 2.63 1.79 -2.32
C THR A 123 1.30 1.08 -2.54
N THR A 124 0.64 1.38 -3.66
CA THR A 124 -0.65 0.79 -4.05
C THR A 124 -0.53 -0.71 -4.31
N TYR A 125 -1.36 -1.50 -3.67
CA TYR A 125 -1.54 -2.92 -3.92
C TYR A 125 -2.29 -3.12 -5.25
N THR A 126 -1.64 -3.73 -6.23
CA THR A 126 -2.24 -4.08 -7.51
C THR A 126 -1.90 -5.51 -7.92
N PHE A 127 -2.77 -6.12 -8.72
CA PHE A 127 -2.53 -7.45 -9.30
C PHE A 127 -1.17 -7.54 -9.99
N THR A 128 -0.86 -6.55 -10.84
CA THR A 128 0.42 -6.52 -11.58
C THR A 128 1.62 -6.50 -10.64
N ARG A 129 1.57 -5.71 -9.57
CA ARG A 129 2.67 -5.62 -8.60
C ARG A 129 2.83 -6.90 -7.79
N ASN A 130 1.72 -7.44 -7.32
CA ASN A 130 1.74 -8.64 -6.49
C ASN A 130 2.08 -9.90 -7.34
N VAL A 131 1.29 -10.18 -8.37
CA VAL A 131 1.38 -11.45 -9.11
C VAL A 131 2.49 -11.41 -10.16
N ILE A 132 2.53 -10.38 -11.01
CA ILE A 132 3.46 -10.33 -12.14
C ILE A 132 4.86 -9.90 -11.69
N LYS A 133 4.93 -8.86 -10.84
CA LYS A 133 6.22 -8.36 -10.34
C LYS A 133 6.74 -9.11 -9.12
N LYS A 134 5.95 -10.07 -8.61
CA LYS A 134 6.28 -10.91 -7.45
C LYS A 134 6.72 -10.05 -6.25
N LEU A 135 5.80 -9.23 -5.77
CA LEU A 135 5.96 -8.42 -4.57
C LEU A 135 4.92 -8.87 -3.55
N GLU A 136 5.33 -9.12 -2.32
CA GLU A 136 4.42 -9.53 -1.25
C GLU A 136 3.85 -8.29 -0.57
N PHE A 137 2.59 -7.98 -0.86
CA PHE A 137 1.86 -6.90 -0.20
C PHE A 137 1.28 -7.39 1.13
N LEU A 138 1.41 -6.55 2.14
CA LEU A 138 0.90 -6.77 3.48
C LEU A 138 -0.44 -6.04 3.67
N PRO A 139 -1.09 -6.12 4.84
CA PRO A 139 -2.38 -5.47 5.04
C PRO A 139 -2.36 -4.01 4.62
N THR A 140 -3.44 -3.57 3.97
CA THR A 140 -3.62 -2.18 3.58
C THR A 140 -3.69 -1.31 4.83
N THR A 141 -2.80 -0.33 4.91
CA THR A 141 -2.68 0.58 6.05
C THR A 141 -3.35 1.93 5.80
N TYR A 142 -3.57 2.28 4.54
CA TYR A 142 -4.24 3.51 4.15
C TYR A 142 -5.01 3.32 2.84
N TYR A 143 -6.27 3.76 2.80
CA TYR A 143 -7.09 3.76 1.59
C TYR A 143 -7.08 5.15 0.97
N ASP A 144 -6.40 5.29 -0.14
CA ASP A 144 -6.32 6.53 -0.91
C ASP A 144 -7.10 6.40 -2.23
N GLY A 145 -7.02 7.44 -3.02
CA GLY A 145 -7.51 7.50 -4.39
C GLY A 145 -6.79 8.60 -5.14
N GLN A 146 -6.63 8.43 -6.44
CA GLN A 146 -6.03 9.46 -7.27
C GLN A 146 -7.00 10.60 -7.54
N GLY A 147 -6.49 11.82 -7.63
CA GLY A 147 -7.24 13.03 -7.95
C GLY A 147 -6.37 14.02 -8.72
N PHE A 148 -6.81 15.25 -8.73
CA PHE A 148 -6.18 16.33 -9.49
C PHE A 148 -6.09 17.62 -8.66
N ILE A 149 -5.05 18.39 -8.87
CA ILE A 149 -4.92 19.76 -8.38
C ILE A 149 -4.78 20.73 -9.55
N VAL A 150 -5.44 21.85 -9.45
CA VAL A 150 -5.45 22.93 -10.45
C VAL A 150 -5.21 24.28 -9.81
N ARG A 151 -4.79 25.26 -10.61
CA ARG A 151 -4.82 26.67 -10.20
C ARG A 151 -6.26 27.17 -10.18
N LYS A 152 -6.66 27.89 -9.12
CA LYS A 152 -8.01 28.49 -9.00
C LYS A 152 -8.31 29.47 -10.15
N THR A 153 -7.29 30.07 -10.75
CA THR A 153 -7.43 30.98 -11.91
C THR A 153 -7.98 30.31 -13.15
N LEU A 154 -7.99 28.96 -13.24
CA LEU A 154 -8.67 28.23 -14.32
C LEU A 154 -10.20 28.32 -14.24
N GLY A 155 -10.76 28.71 -13.09
CA GLY A 155 -12.23 28.90 -12.93
C GLY A 155 -13.04 27.60 -13.02
N VAL A 156 -12.41 26.44 -12.87
CA VAL A 156 -13.07 25.13 -12.94
C VAL A 156 -13.30 24.54 -11.57
N SER A 157 -14.35 23.74 -11.40
CA SER A 157 -14.70 23.04 -10.17
C SER A 157 -14.70 21.51 -10.33
N SER A 158 -14.48 21.01 -11.54
CA SER A 158 -14.49 19.59 -11.88
C SER A 158 -13.46 19.30 -12.97
N ALA A 159 -12.78 18.15 -12.88
CA ALA A 159 -11.88 17.67 -13.93
C ALA A 159 -12.60 17.43 -15.27
N LYS A 160 -13.92 17.24 -15.24
CA LYS A 160 -14.74 17.08 -16.44
C LYS A 160 -14.90 18.36 -17.27
N GLN A 161 -14.50 19.50 -16.73
CA GLN A 161 -14.54 20.78 -17.43
C GLN A 161 -13.24 21.11 -18.19
N LEU A 162 -12.26 20.19 -18.16
CA LEU A 162 -10.90 20.42 -18.64
C LEU A 162 -10.64 19.72 -19.98
N GLU A 163 -11.44 20.03 -21.01
CA GLU A 163 -11.20 19.61 -22.40
C GLU A 163 -9.86 20.18 -22.89
N GLY A 164 -9.00 19.33 -23.46
CA GLY A 164 -7.70 19.72 -24.03
C GLY A 164 -6.62 20.11 -23.03
N ALA A 165 -6.87 19.95 -21.70
CA ALA A 165 -5.91 20.36 -20.67
C ALA A 165 -4.64 19.51 -20.67
N LYS A 166 -3.50 20.13 -20.38
CA LYS A 166 -2.21 19.46 -20.14
C LYS A 166 -2.17 18.91 -18.71
N ILE A 167 -1.94 17.60 -18.58
CA ILE A 167 -1.93 16.92 -17.27
C ILE A 167 -0.54 16.36 -17.00
N CYS A 168 0.12 16.88 -15.96
CA CYS A 168 1.36 16.31 -15.44
C CYS A 168 1.08 15.16 -14.49
N PHE A 169 1.83 14.08 -14.61
CA PHE A 169 1.79 12.93 -13.70
C PHE A 169 3.11 12.17 -13.76
N SER A 170 3.42 11.37 -12.72
CA SER A 170 4.58 10.50 -12.75
C SER A 170 4.45 9.43 -13.84
N SER A 171 5.47 9.23 -14.64
CA SER A 171 5.51 8.16 -15.66
C SER A 171 5.65 6.77 -15.06
N THR A 172 5.90 6.68 -13.74
CA THR A 172 6.00 5.41 -13.01
C THR A 172 4.82 5.28 -12.03
N GLY A 173 4.26 4.09 -11.90
CA GLY A 173 3.17 3.85 -10.95
C GLY A 173 1.84 3.52 -11.63
N THR A 174 0.72 3.73 -10.91
CA THR A 174 -0.66 3.46 -11.36
C THR A 174 -1.29 4.66 -12.07
N GLY A 175 -0.81 5.84 -11.79
CA GLY A 175 -1.47 7.10 -12.10
C GLY A 175 -1.73 7.37 -13.59
N ALA A 176 -0.81 6.99 -14.46
CA ALA A 176 -0.97 7.20 -15.91
C ALA A 176 -2.20 6.45 -16.45
N LYS A 177 -2.39 5.18 -16.02
CA LYS A 177 -3.53 4.38 -16.45
C LYS A 177 -4.84 4.95 -15.89
N ASN A 178 -4.88 5.32 -14.62
CA ASN A 178 -6.07 5.86 -13.98
C ASN A 178 -6.55 7.15 -14.68
N ILE A 179 -5.61 8.03 -15.05
CA ILE A 179 -5.91 9.25 -15.81
C ILE A 179 -6.51 8.89 -17.17
N ALA A 180 -5.85 8.01 -17.93
CA ALA A 180 -6.34 7.60 -19.24
C ALA A 180 -7.74 6.99 -19.17
N ASP A 181 -7.99 6.07 -18.21
CA ASP A 181 -9.28 5.43 -18.01
C ASP A 181 -10.37 6.46 -17.67
N PHE A 182 -10.07 7.44 -16.80
CA PHE A 182 -11.03 8.49 -16.42
C PHE A 182 -11.42 9.37 -17.61
N PHE A 183 -10.46 9.90 -18.35
CA PHE A 183 -10.74 10.81 -19.45
C PHE A 183 -11.40 10.09 -20.64
N THR A 184 -10.98 8.86 -20.95
CA THR A 184 -11.64 8.01 -21.95
C THR A 184 -13.09 7.71 -21.57
N LYS A 185 -13.37 7.34 -20.31
CA LYS A 185 -14.73 7.05 -19.84
C LYS A 185 -15.67 8.25 -19.96
N HIS A 186 -15.13 9.45 -19.83
CA HIS A 186 -15.94 10.69 -19.90
C HIS A 186 -15.87 11.37 -21.26
N GLU A 187 -15.22 10.75 -22.27
CA GLU A 187 -15.08 11.25 -23.64
C GLU A 187 -14.43 12.65 -23.69
N ILE A 188 -13.48 12.91 -22.79
CA ILE A 188 -12.77 14.19 -22.67
C ILE A 188 -11.35 14.02 -23.22
N ASN A 189 -10.96 14.86 -24.17
CA ASN A 189 -9.57 14.87 -24.66
C ASN A 189 -8.66 15.59 -23.66
N TYR A 190 -7.42 15.13 -23.54
CA TYR A 190 -6.40 15.76 -22.74
C TYR A 190 -5.01 15.56 -23.36
N ILE A 191 -4.04 16.35 -22.94
CA ILE A 191 -2.65 16.25 -23.36
C ILE A 191 -1.84 15.67 -22.20
N PRO A 192 -1.40 14.39 -22.31
CA PRO A 192 -0.61 13.76 -21.26
C PRO A 192 0.82 14.33 -21.23
N ILE A 193 1.30 14.70 -20.05
CA ILE A 193 2.67 15.12 -19.78
C ILE A 193 3.28 14.15 -18.75
N PRO A 194 3.75 12.96 -19.20
CA PRO A 194 4.39 11.99 -18.32
C PRO A 194 5.76 12.51 -17.87
N VAL A 195 5.96 12.60 -16.57
CA VAL A 195 7.18 13.12 -15.96
C VAL A 195 8.04 11.95 -15.48
N PRO A 196 9.28 11.84 -15.94
CA PRO A 196 10.18 10.75 -15.56
C PRO A 196 10.59 10.83 -14.08
N PRO A 197 11.04 9.70 -13.48
CA PRO A 197 11.25 9.59 -12.04
C PRO A 197 12.43 10.41 -11.48
N ASP A 198 13.29 10.94 -12.31
CA ASP A 198 14.37 11.88 -11.97
C ASP A 198 13.89 13.33 -11.89
N LYS A 199 12.67 13.61 -12.34
CA LYS A 199 12.00 14.90 -12.27
C LYS A 199 10.78 14.83 -11.36
N ASN A 200 10.35 15.98 -10.87
CA ASN A 200 9.19 16.09 -10.00
C ASN A 200 8.00 16.73 -10.77
N ALA A 201 6.92 15.98 -10.95
CA ALA A 201 5.72 16.46 -11.66
C ALA A 201 5.09 17.69 -10.99
N LYS A 202 5.20 17.82 -9.66
CA LYS A 202 4.81 19.02 -8.91
C LYS A 202 5.52 20.26 -9.44
N ASN A 203 6.85 20.18 -9.67
CA ASN A 203 7.65 21.31 -10.12
C ASN A 203 7.29 21.73 -11.55
N ILE A 204 7.01 20.76 -12.43
CA ILE A 204 6.57 21.02 -13.82
C ILE A 204 5.21 21.74 -13.79
N TYR A 205 4.27 21.29 -12.91
CA TYR A 205 3.00 21.97 -12.72
C TYR A 205 3.17 23.40 -12.17
N LEU A 206 4.04 23.62 -11.17
CA LEU A 206 4.28 24.94 -10.59
C LEU A 206 4.93 25.89 -11.60
N ALA A 207 5.77 25.38 -12.50
CA ALA A 207 6.37 26.17 -13.59
C ALA A 207 5.34 26.64 -14.64
N GLY A 208 4.15 26.04 -14.68
CA GLY A 208 3.12 26.40 -15.65
C GLY A 208 3.09 25.57 -16.91
N ASP A 209 3.93 24.53 -17.00
CA ASP A 209 4.01 23.65 -18.18
C ASP A 209 2.80 22.72 -18.29
N CYS A 210 2.00 22.60 -17.19
CA CYS A 210 0.75 21.85 -17.15
C CYS A 210 -0.36 22.67 -16.50
N ASP A 211 -1.59 22.39 -16.92
CA ASP A 211 -2.80 22.99 -16.36
C ASP A 211 -3.21 22.28 -15.08
N MET A 212 -2.94 20.98 -15.02
CA MET A 212 -3.37 20.09 -13.96
C MET A 212 -2.26 19.12 -13.56
N TYR A 213 -2.16 18.80 -12.28
CA TYR A 213 -1.27 17.75 -11.77
C TYR A 213 -2.08 16.63 -11.13
N GLY A 214 -1.84 15.39 -11.59
CA GLY A 214 -2.53 14.19 -11.14
C GLY A 214 -1.64 13.26 -10.31
N THR A 215 -2.06 12.95 -9.08
CA THR A 215 -1.46 11.94 -8.20
C THR A 215 -2.48 11.55 -7.12
N ASP A 216 -2.10 10.69 -6.18
CA ASP A 216 -2.92 10.33 -5.03
C ASP A 216 -3.33 11.57 -4.23
N ARG A 217 -4.53 11.57 -3.67
CA ARG A 217 -5.08 12.73 -2.95
C ARG A 217 -4.26 13.11 -1.74
N SER A 218 -3.75 12.14 -1.01
CA SER A 218 -2.80 12.38 0.08
C SER A 218 -1.54 13.10 -0.43
N GLY A 219 -1.03 12.68 -1.59
CA GLY A 219 0.09 13.34 -2.28
C GLY A 219 -0.23 14.75 -2.75
N LEU A 220 -1.45 14.98 -3.25
CA LEU A 220 -1.91 16.33 -3.62
C LEU A 220 -1.98 17.24 -2.39
N ALA A 221 -2.53 16.76 -1.28
CA ALA A 221 -2.61 17.50 -0.02
C ALA A 221 -1.21 17.84 0.52
N SER A 222 -0.33 16.84 0.59
CA SER A 222 1.07 17.01 1.00
C SER A 222 1.80 18.06 0.14
N ASN A 223 1.68 17.92 -1.18
CA ASN A 223 2.33 18.83 -2.12
C ASN A 223 1.79 20.24 -2.01
N ARG A 224 0.47 20.41 -1.88
CA ARG A 224 -0.16 21.73 -1.73
C ARG A 224 0.37 22.48 -0.51
N LEU A 225 0.57 21.81 0.62
CA LEU A 225 1.15 22.41 1.82
C LEU A 225 2.58 22.93 1.61
N SER A 226 3.29 22.40 0.63
CA SER A 226 4.66 22.81 0.30
C SER A 226 4.74 23.92 -0.77
N PHE A 227 3.61 24.38 -1.30
CA PHE A 227 3.57 25.47 -2.28
C PHE A 227 3.81 26.81 -1.61
N ALA A 228 4.38 27.77 -2.34
CA ALA A 228 4.54 29.14 -1.85
C ALA A 228 3.18 29.80 -1.53
N ASP A 229 2.18 29.55 -2.38
CA ASP A 229 0.81 30.05 -2.25
C ASP A 229 -0.22 28.91 -2.29
N PRO A 230 -0.40 28.11 -1.22
CA PRO A 230 -1.31 26.96 -1.22
C PRO A 230 -2.75 27.32 -1.58
N GLU A 231 -3.18 28.52 -1.19
CA GLU A 231 -4.55 28.99 -1.39
C GLU A 231 -4.88 29.34 -2.84
N ARG A 232 -3.89 29.50 -3.70
CA ARG A 232 -4.08 29.68 -5.15
C ARG A 232 -4.39 28.39 -5.91
N HIS A 233 -4.32 27.25 -5.21
CA HIS A 233 -4.51 25.92 -5.76
C HIS A 233 -5.69 25.20 -5.12
N MET A 234 -6.37 24.39 -5.89
CA MET A 234 -7.54 23.61 -5.47
C MET A 234 -7.41 22.16 -5.88
N ILE A 235 -7.63 21.26 -4.94
CA ILE A 235 -7.80 19.82 -5.24
C ILE A 235 -9.23 19.65 -5.70
N LEU A 236 -9.40 19.10 -6.90
CA LEU A 236 -10.73 18.84 -7.48
C LEU A 236 -11.43 17.69 -6.73
N PRO A 237 -12.78 17.66 -6.75
CA PRO A 237 -13.54 16.70 -5.95
C PRO A 237 -13.41 15.25 -6.45
N GLU A 238 -13.08 15.03 -7.70
CA GLU A 238 -13.05 13.70 -8.30
C GLU A 238 -11.99 12.81 -7.63
N ILE A 239 -12.42 11.56 -7.37
CA ILE A 239 -11.57 10.44 -7.00
C ILE A 239 -11.64 9.44 -8.15
N ILE A 240 -10.57 9.34 -8.94
CA ILE A 240 -10.58 8.61 -10.21
C ILE A 240 -10.10 7.16 -10.09
N SER A 241 -9.59 6.78 -8.92
CA SER A 241 -9.17 5.41 -8.62
C SER A 241 -9.39 5.06 -7.16
N LYS A 242 -9.14 3.78 -6.84
CA LYS A 242 -8.99 3.31 -5.47
C LYS A 242 -7.56 2.81 -5.30
N GLU A 243 -6.86 3.41 -4.37
CA GLU A 243 -5.45 3.12 -4.10
C GLU A 243 -5.29 2.55 -2.67
N PRO A 244 -5.43 1.22 -2.49
CA PRO A 244 -5.13 0.58 -1.22
C PRO A 244 -3.61 0.56 -1.03
N LEU A 245 -3.11 1.39 -0.11
CA LEU A 245 -1.69 1.55 0.17
C LEU A 245 -1.28 0.63 1.31
N GLY A 246 -0.13 0.00 1.19
CA GLY A 246 0.38 -0.87 2.23
C GLY A 246 1.87 -1.15 2.10
N PRO A 247 2.50 -1.62 3.18
CA PRO A 247 3.88 -2.07 3.15
C PRO A 247 4.06 -3.29 2.25
N VAL A 248 5.26 -3.42 1.71
CA VAL A 248 5.63 -4.49 0.78
C VAL A 248 6.93 -5.13 1.26
N VAL A 249 7.01 -6.44 1.16
CA VAL A 249 8.22 -7.21 1.41
C VAL A 249 8.58 -8.07 0.19
N LYS A 250 9.76 -8.65 0.22
CA LYS A 250 10.21 -9.56 -0.83
C LYS A 250 9.30 -10.78 -0.89
N TYR A 251 8.86 -11.13 -2.10
CA TYR A 251 8.03 -12.30 -2.34
C TYR A 251 8.77 -13.60 -2.00
N GLY A 252 8.05 -14.56 -1.41
CA GLY A 252 8.57 -15.90 -1.12
C GLY A 252 9.31 -16.05 0.20
N ASP A 253 9.41 -14.99 1.03
CA ASP A 253 9.92 -15.08 2.40
C ASP A 253 8.75 -15.03 3.39
N GLN A 254 8.04 -16.15 3.54
CA GLN A 254 6.84 -16.24 4.36
C GLN A 254 7.08 -15.84 5.81
N LYS A 255 8.21 -16.25 6.40
CA LYS A 255 8.51 -15.92 7.80
C LYS A 255 8.65 -14.41 8.01
N TRP A 256 9.30 -13.70 7.09
CA TRP A 256 9.41 -12.26 7.17
C TRP A 256 8.06 -11.57 6.90
N SER A 257 7.33 -12.05 5.90
CA SER A 257 5.97 -11.58 5.61
C SER A 257 5.05 -11.70 6.83
N ASP A 258 5.11 -12.82 7.55
CA ASP A 258 4.28 -13.05 8.74
C ASP A 258 4.67 -12.14 9.90
N VAL A 259 5.96 -11.95 10.15
CA VAL A 259 6.43 -11.00 11.18
C VAL A 259 5.89 -9.60 10.93
N VAL A 260 6.04 -9.09 9.70
CA VAL A 260 5.57 -7.74 9.37
C VAL A 260 4.05 -7.66 9.34
N ARG A 261 3.36 -8.68 8.80
CA ARG A 261 1.90 -8.76 8.75
C ARG A 261 1.28 -8.70 10.14
N TRP A 262 1.75 -9.52 11.06
CA TRP A 262 1.24 -9.54 12.43
C TRP A 262 1.57 -8.26 13.18
N THR A 263 2.72 -7.65 12.93
CA THR A 263 3.03 -6.32 13.45
C THR A 263 1.97 -5.28 13.04
N ILE A 264 1.54 -5.29 11.78
CA ILE A 264 0.49 -4.38 11.28
C ILE A 264 -0.87 -4.71 11.92
N TYR A 265 -1.22 -5.99 12.04
CA TYR A 265 -2.47 -6.37 12.71
C TYR A 265 -2.50 -5.95 14.18
N VAL A 266 -1.37 -5.98 14.88
CA VAL A 266 -1.29 -5.46 16.26
C VAL A 266 -1.57 -3.95 16.29
N LEU A 267 -1.13 -3.18 15.28
CA LEU A 267 -1.49 -1.75 15.19
C LEU A 267 -3.01 -1.56 15.00
N PHE A 268 -3.65 -2.38 14.17
CA PHE A 268 -5.11 -2.31 13.98
C PHE A 268 -5.86 -2.67 15.26
N ILE A 269 -5.42 -3.72 15.95
CA ILE A 269 -6.01 -4.10 17.26
C ILE A 269 -5.81 -2.97 18.28
N ALA A 270 -4.65 -2.35 18.34
CA ALA A 270 -4.38 -1.22 19.21
C ALA A 270 -5.31 -0.03 18.94
N GLU A 271 -5.54 0.29 17.64
CA GLU A 271 -6.47 1.33 17.23
C GLU A 271 -7.91 1.00 17.67
N GLU A 272 -8.39 -0.24 17.44
CA GLU A 272 -9.71 -0.71 17.88
C GLU A 272 -9.88 -0.65 19.40
N MET A 273 -8.81 -0.88 20.15
CA MET A 273 -8.79 -0.76 21.63
C MET A 273 -8.64 0.68 22.12
N GLY A 274 -8.55 1.68 21.22
CA GLY A 274 -8.33 3.08 21.57
C GLY A 274 -6.95 3.38 22.14
N ILE A 275 -5.97 2.48 21.94
CA ILE A 275 -4.59 2.67 22.40
C ILE A 275 -3.89 3.65 21.47
N ASN A 276 -3.37 4.73 22.03
CA ASN A 276 -2.62 5.75 21.31
C ASN A 276 -1.47 6.27 22.19
N SER A 277 -0.64 7.16 21.64
CA SER A 277 0.53 7.71 22.34
C SER A 277 0.25 8.37 23.70
N HIS A 278 -0.97 8.86 23.92
CA HIS A 278 -1.38 9.48 25.18
C HIS A 278 -1.75 8.46 26.27
N HIS A 279 -2.03 7.21 25.91
CA HIS A 279 -2.50 6.16 26.80
C HIS A 279 -1.46 5.07 27.09
N LEU A 280 -0.23 5.22 26.64
CA LEU A 280 0.84 4.22 26.80
C LEU A 280 1.08 3.81 28.26
N ASN A 281 0.89 4.74 29.21
CA ASN A 281 1.05 4.49 30.64
C ASN A 281 -0.10 3.68 31.26
N LEU A 282 -1.19 3.47 30.51
CA LEU A 282 -2.37 2.73 30.97
C LEU A 282 -2.37 1.29 30.42
N MET A 283 -1.40 0.92 29.60
CA MET A 283 -1.31 -0.44 29.08
C MET A 283 -0.95 -1.42 30.18
N PRO A 284 -1.68 -2.57 30.27
CA PRO A 284 -1.27 -3.64 31.17
C PRO A 284 0.14 -4.08 30.82
N THR A 285 1.03 -4.09 31.79
CA THR A 285 2.33 -4.75 31.68
C THR A 285 2.05 -6.25 31.54
N PHE A 286 2.11 -6.76 30.31
CA PHE A 286 2.12 -8.20 30.12
C PHE A 286 3.39 -8.75 30.77
N VAL A 287 3.21 -9.43 31.88
CA VAL A 287 4.28 -10.19 32.55
C VAL A 287 4.77 -11.23 31.55
N LYS A 288 6.09 -11.25 31.33
CA LYS A 288 6.77 -12.20 30.46
C LYS A 288 6.55 -13.63 30.89
#